data_98dff8e30244c19c33ee951cd4a883e3
#
_entry.id   98dff8e30244c19c33ee951cd4a883e3
#
_cell.length_a   1.000
_cell.length_b   1.000
_cell.length_c   1.000
_cell.angle_alpha   90.00
_cell.angle_beta   90.00
_cell.angle_gamma   90.00
#
_symmetry.space_group_name_H-M   'P 1'
#
loop_
_entity.id
_entity.type
_entity.pdbx_description
1 polymer ?
#
loop_
_entity_poly.entity_id
_entity_poly.type
_entity_poly.pdbx_seq_one_letter_code
_entity_poly.pdbx_strand_id
1 'polypeptide(L)' 'MTQEKSPMESRNLCGKNVAKFRNLLAGSPSQEKLAAKMQLEGLNINKNAIQRIECGKRMVKDIELDVFAKIFHVSVDELM' A
#
# COMPACT_ATOMS: atom_id res chain seq x y z
N MET A 1 -22.56 -8.42 -15.79
CA MET A 1 -22.56 -9.12 -14.52
C MET A 1 -21.31 -8.77 -13.72
N THR A 2 -21.52 -8.31 -12.52
CA THR A 2 -20.39 -7.87 -11.69
C THR A 2 -19.85 -9.07 -10.93
N GLN A 3 -18.57 -9.34 -11.06
CA GLN A 3 -17.91 -10.33 -10.23
C GLN A 3 -17.45 -9.65 -8.96
N GLU A 4 -17.87 -10.18 -7.84
CA GLU A 4 -17.35 -9.72 -6.56
C GLU A 4 -15.97 -10.32 -6.37
N LYS A 5 -15.00 -9.45 -6.12
CA LYS A 5 -13.67 -9.91 -5.78
C LYS A 5 -13.65 -10.38 -4.34
N SER A 6 -12.94 -11.48 -4.08
CA SER A 6 -12.73 -11.90 -2.71
C SER A 6 -11.90 -10.83 -1.98
N PRO A 7 -12.01 -10.74 -0.64
CA PRO A 7 -11.15 -9.81 0.10
C PRO A 7 -9.66 -10.01 -0.18
N MET A 8 -9.25 -11.26 -0.41
CA MET A 8 -7.86 -11.56 -0.73
C MET A 8 -7.45 -10.96 -2.07
N GLU A 9 -8.29 -11.07 -3.09
CA GLU A 9 -8.01 -10.49 -4.41
C GLU A 9 -7.95 -8.98 -4.34
N SER A 10 -8.86 -8.35 -3.60
CA SER A 10 -8.87 -6.90 -3.42
C SER A 10 -7.57 -6.43 -2.78
N ARG A 11 -7.08 -7.15 -1.77
CA ARG A 11 -5.84 -6.78 -1.09
C ARG A 11 -4.61 -6.97 -1.98
N ASN A 12 -4.63 -7.96 -2.87
CA ASN A 12 -3.55 -8.13 -3.85
C ASN A 12 -3.55 -6.98 -4.85
N LEU A 13 -4.72 -6.54 -5.29
CA LEU A 13 -4.84 -5.42 -6.21
C LEU A 13 -4.44 -4.10 -5.57
N CYS A 14 -4.59 -3.98 -4.24
CA CYS A 14 -4.16 -2.83 -3.48
C CYS A 14 -2.68 -2.52 -3.68
N GLY A 15 -1.85 -3.55 -3.94
CA GLY A 15 -0.43 -3.36 -4.20
C GLY A 15 -0.16 -2.43 -5.38
N LYS A 16 -0.93 -2.58 -6.45
CA LYS A 16 -0.79 -1.70 -7.62
C LYS A 16 -1.15 -0.25 -7.26
N ASN A 17 -2.16 -0.08 -6.42
CA ASN A 17 -2.57 1.24 -5.97
C ASN A 17 -1.52 1.85 -5.05
N VAL A 18 -0.87 1.04 -4.21
CA VAL A 18 0.23 1.52 -3.37
C VAL A 18 1.34 2.09 -4.25
N ALA A 19 1.75 1.38 -5.29
CA ALA A 19 2.77 1.86 -6.21
C ALA A 19 2.32 3.14 -6.91
N LYS A 20 1.08 3.19 -7.36
CA LYS A 20 0.51 4.36 -8.03
C LYS A 20 0.56 5.58 -7.12
N PHE A 21 0.04 5.48 -5.91
CA PHE A 21 0.00 6.61 -4.99
C PHE A 21 1.38 7.00 -4.51
N ARG A 22 2.29 6.03 -4.33
CA ARG A 22 3.68 6.34 -4.00
C ARG A 22 4.31 7.24 -5.06
N ASN A 23 4.09 6.91 -6.33
CA ASN A 23 4.62 7.69 -7.45
C ASN A 23 3.95 9.06 -7.59
N LEU A 24 2.71 9.20 -7.10
CA LEU A 24 1.97 10.45 -7.16
C LEU A 24 2.30 11.40 -6.00
N LEU A 25 2.91 10.90 -4.93
CA LEU A 25 3.31 11.75 -3.82
C LEU A 25 4.36 12.77 -4.27
N ALA A 26 4.35 13.93 -3.63
CA ALA A 26 5.34 14.96 -3.90
C ALA A 26 6.74 14.40 -3.72
N GLY A 27 7.59 14.56 -4.75
CA GLY A 27 8.93 14.04 -4.74
C GLY A 27 9.06 12.58 -5.13
N SER A 28 7.95 11.90 -5.45
CA SER A 28 7.93 10.50 -5.88
C SER A 28 8.85 9.62 -5.01
N PRO A 29 8.56 9.46 -3.73
CA PRO A 29 9.47 8.75 -2.82
C PRO A 29 9.72 7.32 -3.28
N SER A 30 10.92 6.82 -3.02
CA SER A 30 11.30 5.45 -3.30
C SER A 30 10.56 4.50 -2.33
N GLN A 31 10.62 3.21 -2.63
CA GLN A 31 10.09 2.19 -1.74
C GLN A 31 10.74 2.26 -0.35
N GLU A 32 12.05 2.54 -0.32
CA GLU A 32 12.77 2.69 0.94
C GLU A 32 12.26 3.89 1.75
N LYS A 33 12.03 5.01 1.09
CA LYS A 33 11.50 6.21 1.76
C LYS A 33 10.07 5.99 2.24
N LEU A 34 9.26 5.27 1.47
CA LEU A 34 7.92 4.93 1.90
C LEU A 34 7.97 4.02 3.14
N ALA A 35 8.85 3.03 3.13
CA ALA A 35 9.04 2.17 4.30
C ALA A 35 9.43 2.98 5.54
N ALA A 36 10.31 3.96 5.38
CA ALA A 36 10.70 4.84 6.49
C ALA A 36 9.49 5.60 7.05
N LYS A 37 8.62 6.11 6.18
CA LYS A 37 7.40 6.79 6.61
C LYS A 37 6.47 5.84 7.37
N MET A 38 6.36 4.60 6.91
CA MET A 38 5.57 3.58 7.60
C MET A 38 6.13 3.27 8.97
N GLN A 39 7.46 3.19 9.09
CA GLN A 39 8.13 2.94 10.37
C GLN A 39 7.88 4.07 11.37
N LEU A 40 7.82 5.30 10.89
CA LEU A 40 7.49 6.45 11.74
C LEU A 40 6.05 6.35 12.30
N GLU A 41 5.19 5.65 11.61
CA GLU A 41 3.82 5.41 12.07
C GLU A 41 3.73 4.17 12.98
N GLY A 42 4.84 3.57 13.32
CA GLY A 42 4.90 2.45 14.24
C GLY A 42 4.84 1.07 13.61
N LEU A 43 4.92 0.97 12.29
CA LEU A 43 4.89 -0.31 11.61
C LEU A 43 6.29 -0.83 11.33
N ASN A 44 6.49 -2.11 11.59
CA ASN A 44 7.77 -2.77 11.30
C ASN A 44 7.74 -3.33 9.87
N ILE A 45 7.90 -2.43 8.91
CA ILE A 45 7.88 -2.77 7.49
C ILE A 45 9.12 -2.19 6.83
N ASN A 46 9.74 -2.96 5.92
CA ASN A 46 10.95 -2.52 5.24
C ASN A 46 10.71 -2.40 3.73
N LYS A 47 11.74 -1.96 3.02
CA LYS A 47 11.71 -1.80 1.57
C LYS A 47 11.27 -3.08 0.86
N ASN A 48 11.79 -4.23 1.29
CA ASN A 48 11.47 -5.50 0.65
C ASN A 48 9.99 -5.85 0.80
N ALA A 49 9.41 -5.54 1.96
CA ALA A 49 8.00 -5.75 2.19
C ALA A 49 7.16 -4.85 1.26
N ILE A 50 7.55 -3.59 1.09
CA ILE A 50 6.88 -2.68 0.18
C ILE A 50 6.95 -3.23 -1.25
N GLN A 51 8.12 -3.67 -1.68
CA GLN A 51 8.30 -4.25 -3.01
C GLN A 51 7.37 -5.43 -3.23
N ARG A 52 7.28 -6.33 -2.26
CA ARG A 52 6.44 -7.52 -2.37
C ARG A 52 4.97 -7.17 -2.41
N ILE A 53 4.56 -6.15 -1.67
CA ILE A 53 3.19 -5.64 -1.71
C ILE A 53 2.89 -5.10 -3.12
N GLU A 54 3.77 -4.28 -3.67
CA GLU A 54 3.57 -3.66 -4.98
C GLU A 54 3.56 -4.69 -6.10
N CYS A 55 4.28 -5.78 -5.94
CA CYS A 55 4.30 -6.89 -6.91
C CYS A 55 3.15 -7.87 -6.76
N GLY A 56 2.34 -7.72 -5.72
CA GLY A 56 1.24 -8.65 -5.46
C GLY A 56 1.66 -9.95 -4.79
N LYS A 57 2.90 -10.04 -4.32
CA LYS A 57 3.43 -11.25 -3.66
C LYS A 57 3.11 -11.29 -2.17
N ARG A 58 2.71 -10.16 -1.60
CA ARG A 58 2.35 -10.07 -0.20
C ARG A 58 1.08 -9.25 -0.07
N MET A 59 0.12 -9.76 0.71
CA MET A 59 -1.11 -9.03 0.97
C MET A 59 -0.86 -7.90 1.96
N VAL A 60 -1.61 -6.81 1.80
CA VAL A 60 -1.58 -5.69 2.72
C VAL A 60 -2.45 -6.04 3.93
N LYS A 61 -1.90 -5.87 5.13
CA LYS A 61 -2.66 -6.07 6.36
C LYS A 61 -3.55 -4.87 6.62
N ASP A 62 -4.62 -5.07 7.40
CA ASP A 62 -5.58 -3.99 7.69
C ASP A 62 -4.91 -2.77 8.29
N ILE A 63 -4.01 -2.98 9.26
CA ILE A 63 -3.31 -1.86 9.89
C ILE A 63 -2.38 -1.15 8.91
N GLU A 64 -1.77 -1.90 7.99
CA GLU A 64 -0.92 -1.32 6.95
C GLU A 64 -1.74 -0.49 5.98
N LEU A 65 -2.92 -0.98 5.63
CA LEU A 65 -3.82 -0.28 4.72
C LEU A 65 -4.22 1.09 5.28
N ASP A 66 -4.56 1.14 6.57
CA ASP A 66 -4.90 2.40 7.23
C ASP A 66 -3.73 3.39 7.19
N VAL A 67 -2.51 2.90 7.41
CA VAL A 67 -1.32 3.76 7.40
C VAL A 67 -0.99 4.23 6.00
N PHE A 68 -1.12 3.37 4.99
CA PHE A 68 -0.95 3.79 3.60
C PHE A 68 -1.95 4.90 3.24
N ALA A 69 -3.21 4.73 3.62
CA ALA A 69 -4.23 5.75 3.35
C ALA A 69 -3.86 7.08 3.98
N LYS A 70 -3.36 7.04 5.21
CA LYS A 70 -2.93 8.24 5.92
C LYS A 70 -1.76 8.92 5.23
N ILE A 71 -0.75 8.15 4.83
CA ILE A 71 0.45 8.68 4.19
C ILE A 71 0.11 9.28 2.82
N PHE A 72 -0.74 8.60 2.06
CA PHE A 72 -1.12 9.04 0.72
C PHE A 72 -2.23 10.09 0.72
N HIS A 73 -2.84 10.39 1.88
CA HIS A 73 -3.95 11.33 2.00
C HIS A 73 -5.15 10.91 1.15
N VAL A 74 -5.44 9.63 1.14
CA VAL A 74 -6.57 9.05 0.42
C VAL A 74 -7.39 8.19 1.37
N SER A 75 -8.59 7.81 0.94
CA SER A 75 -9.40 6.88 1.73
C SER A 75 -8.90 5.45 1.52
N VAL A 76 -9.24 4.57 2.45
CA VAL A 76 -8.94 3.14 2.29
C VAL A 76 -9.61 2.60 1.02
N ASP A 77 -10.82 3.06 0.72
CA ASP A 77 -11.54 2.63 -0.48
C ASP A 77 -10.78 2.96 -1.76
N GLU A 78 -10.06 4.06 -1.80
CA GLU A 78 -9.27 4.44 -2.96
C GLU A 78 -8.08 3.52 -3.19
N LEU A 79 -7.61 2.86 -2.14
CA LEU A 79 -6.52 1.89 -2.23
C LEU A 79 -7.02 0.51 -2.63
N MET A 80 -8.26 0.22 -2.33
CA MET A 80 -8.87 -1.06 -2.67
C MET A 80 -9.36 -1.03 -4.13
#